data_cd9140ffd806ee0f09a039b98a018463
#
_entry.id   cd9140ffd806ee0f09a039b98a018463
#
_cell.length_a   1.000
_cell.length_b   1.000
_cell.length_c   1.000
_cell.angle_alpha   90.00
_cell.angle_beta   90.00
_cell.angle_gamma   90.00
#
_symmetry.space_group_name_H-M   'P 1'
#
loop_
_entity.id
_entity.type
_entity.pdbx_description
1 polymer ?
#
loop_
_entity_poly.entity_id
_entity_poly.type
_entity_poly.pdbx_seq_one_letter_code
_entity_poly.pdbx_strand_id
1 'polypeptide(L)'
;MIQLNRGEEFKQIYIEHPLQLKYAVSNHGRIISYSDDFINGNELKGTMAEGFRVFRYQIRENGKRKTKGFLIYKLVAQYFIPNDNPERTMVLHLDYVKTNDRVENLRWATRAEQVAFQSKNPAVIAGKLKIIEINKKADGRKLTSTQVIRIKKMLQRPENKTRLVMIAKQFNISTQQLYRIRTGENWGHIKV
;
A
#
# COMPACT_ATOMS: atom_id res chain seq x y z
N MET A 1 -6.46 -34.32 -12.58
CA MET A 1 -6.50 -34.63 -11.11
C MET A 1 -5.65 -33.63 -10.35
N ILE A 2 -6.21 -32.97 -9.36
CA ILE A 2 -5.49 -31.95 -8.57
C ILE A 2 -4.70 -32.65 -7.47
N GLN A 3 -3.42 -32.31 -7.34
CA GLN A 3 -2.61 -32.76 -6.22
C GLN A 3 -2.91 -31.86 -5.01
N LEU A 4 -3.40 -32.45 -3.93
CA LEU A 4 -3.64 -31.75 -2.66
C LEU A 4 -2.32 -31.59 -1.88
N ASN A 5 -2.09 -30.40 -1.35
CA ASN A 5 -1.00 -30.18 -0.41
C ASN A 5 -1.40 -30.69 0.99
N ARG A 6 -0.43 -30.96 1.84
CA ARG A 6 -0.70 -31.39 3.20
C ARG A 6 -1.52 -30.32 3.95
N GLY A 7 -2.67 -30.70 4.49
CA GLY A 7 -3.58 -29.82 5.23
C GLY A 7 -4.35 -28.82 4.35
N GLU A 8 -4.37 -29.04 3.03
CA GLU A 8 -5.11 -28.18 2.13
C GLU A 8 -6.57 -28.60 2.06
N GLU A 9 -7.46 -27.65 2.26
CA GLU A 9 -8.91 -27.80 2.19
C GLU A 9 -9.47 -26.83 1.17
N PHE A 10 -10.49 -27.31 0.40
CA PHE A 10 -11.22 -26.50 -0.56
C PHE A 10 -12.64 -26.21 -0.07
N LYS A 11 -13.10 -24.97 -0.27
CA LYS A 11 -14.49 -24.56 -0.07
C LYS A 11 -15.06 -23.96 -1.35
N GLN A 12 -16.28 -24.36 -1.69
CA GLN A 12 -16.97 -23.86 -2.88
C GLN A 12 -17.23 -22.37 -2.76
N ILE A 13 -16.91 -21.62 -3.83
CA ILE A 13 -17.21 -20.19 -3.93
C ILE A 13 -18.65 -20.03 -4.38
N TYR A 14 -19.45 -19.34 -3.59
CA TYR A 14 -20.81 -18.98 -3.98
C TYR A 14 -20.79 -17.82 -4.99
N ILE A 15 -21.41 -18.06 -6.16
CA ILE A 15 -21.58 -17.06 -7.22
C ILE A 15 -23.07 -17.04 -7.59
N GLU A 16 -23.73 -15.88 -7.45
CA GLU A 16 -25.16 -15.70 -7.69
C GLU A 16 -25.61 -16.02 -9.13
N HIS A 17 -24.67 -16.02 -10.10
CA HIS A 17 -24.97 -16.24 -11.49
C HIS A 17 -24.81 -17.72 -11.86
N PRO A 18 -25.72 -18.30 -12.68
CA PRO A 18 -25.55 -19.65 -13.18
C PRO A 18 -24.31 -19.72 -14.10
N LEU A 19 -23.36 -20.56 -13.72
CA LEU A 19 -22.14 -20.82 -14.45
C LEU A 19 -22.10 -22.31 -14.84
N GLN A 20 -21.43 -22.64 -15.94
CA GLN A 20 -21.25 -24.03 -16.38
C GLN A 20 -20.33 -24.81 -15.41
N LEU A 21 -19.38 -24.15 -14.78
CA LEU A 21 -18.46 -24.75 -13.85
C LEU A 21 -18.65 -24.13 -12.46
N LYS A 22 -18.42 -24.92 -11.43
CA LYS A 22 -18.30 -24.51 -10.05
C LYS A 22 -16.87 -24.11 -9.78
N TYR A 23 -16.66 -23.27 -8.78
CA TYR A 23 -15.34 -22.81 -8.38
C TYR A 23 -15.15 -23.01 -6.88
N ALA A 24 -13.93 -23.30 -6.48
CA ALA A 24 -13.57 -23.40 -5.07
C ALA A 24 -12.25 -22.71 -4.79
N VAL A 25 -12.12 -22.25 -3.56
CA VAL A 25 -10.89 -21.64 -3.02
C VAL A 25 -10.32 -22.52 -1.92
N SER A 26 -9.00 -22.66 -1.87
CA SER A 26 -8.33 -23.38 -0.79
C SER A 26 -7.82 -22.43 0.29
N ASN A 27 -7.59 -22.97 1.49
CA ASN A 27 -6.89 -22.29 2.59
C ASN A 27 -5.44 -21.92 2.26
N HIS A 28 -4.88 -22.46 1.16
CA HIS A 28 -3.56 -22.08 0.61
C HIS A 28 -3.64 -20.99 -0.48
N GLY A 29 -4.84 -20.45 -0.77
CA GLY A 29 -5.05 -19.43 -1.80
C GLY A 29 -5.01 -19.96 -3.23
N ARG A 30 -5.26 -21.26 -3.46
CA ARG A 30 -5.45 -21.85 -4.79
C ARG A 30 -6.92 -21.73 -5.18
N ILE A 31 -7.16 -21.53 -6.47
CA ILE A 31 -8.51 -21.55 -7.05
C ILE A 31 -8.61 -22.70 -8.02
N ILE A 32 -9.72 -23.41 -7.97
CA ILE A 32 -10.02 -24.50 -8.89
C ILE A 32 -11.38 -24.28 -9.55
N SER A 33 -11.52 -24.77 -10.78
CA SER A 33 -12.79 -24.95 -11.46
C SER A 33 -13.11 -26.44 -11.56
N TYR A 34 -14.34 -26.83 -11.33
CA TYR A 34 -14.76 -28.24 -11.35
C TYR A 34 -16.24 -28.35 -11.75
N SER A 35 -16.67 -29.52 -12.19
CA SER A 35 -18.09 -29.86 -12.46
C SER A 35 -18.74 -30.58 -11.27
N ASP A 36 -18.20 -31.70 -10.89
CA ASP A 36 -18.81 -32.60 -9.91
C ASP A 36 -17.95 -32.72 -8.64
N ASP A 37 -16.66 -32.99 -8.79
CA ASP A 37 -15.75 -33.24 -7.69
C ASP A 37 -14.50 -32.35 -7.78
N PHE A 38 -13.98 -31.90 -6.63
CA PHE A 38 -12.77 -31.07 -6.51
C PHE A 38 -11.53 -31.75 -7.08
N ILE A 39 -11.42 -33.07 -6.91
CA ILE A 39 -10.24 -33.85 -7.31
C ILE A 39 -10.02 -33.81 -8.82
N ASN A 40 -11.11 -33.76 -9.57
CA ASN A 40 -11.09 -33.70 -11.05
C ASN A 40 -11.10 -32.26 -11.58
N GLY A 41 -10.94 -31.29 -10.71
CA GLY A 41 -10.91 -29.89 -11.09
C GLY A 41 -9.62 -29.48 -11.80
N ASN A 42 -9.65 -28.29 -12.39
CA ASN A 42 -8.52 -27.64 -13.00
C ASN A 42 -8.07 -26.45 -12.14
N GLU A 43 -6.79 -26.36 -11.85
CA GLU A 43 -6.24 -25.20 -11.11
C GLU A 43 -6.21 -23.96 -12.00
N LEU A 44 -6.69 -22.86 -11.46
CA LEU A 44 -6.69 -21.56 -12.09
C LEU A 44 -5.61 -20.67 -11.46
N LYS A 45 -4.63 -20.25 -12.25
CA LYS A 45 -3.53 -19.37 -11.79
C LYS A 45 -4.02 -17.98 -11.35
N GLY A 46 -5.20 -17.54 -11.85
CA GLY A 46 -5.69 -16.19 -11.65
C GLY A 46 -4.95 -15.15 -12.49
N THR A 47 -5.28 -13.88 -12.27
CA THR A 47 -4.62 -12.74 -12.90
C THR A 47 -4.07 -11.82 -11.80
N MET A 48 -3.16 -10.90 -12.17
CA MET A 48 -2.65 -9.90 -11.25
C MET A 48 -3.36 -8.56 -11.43
N ALA A 49 -3.74 -7.91 -10.33
CA ALA A 49 -4.23 -6.54 -10.31
C ALA A 49 -3.65 -5.81 -9.09
N GLU A 50 -2.95 -4.70 -9.31
CA GLU A 50 -2.30 -3.89 -8.27
C GLU A 50 -1.35 -4.69 -7.33
N GLY A 51 -0.78 -5.76 -7.87
CA GLY A 51 0.09 -6.67 -7.13
C GLY A 51 -0.64 -7.74 -6.31
N PHE A 52 -1.97 -7.82 -6.38
CA PHE A 52 -2.77 -8.88 -5.77
C PHE A 52 -3.21 -9.92 -6.80
N ARG A 53 -3.41 -11.15 -6.36
CA ARG A 53 -3.98 -12.22 -7.19
C ARG A 53 -5.50 -12.07 -7.24
N VAL A 54 -6.05 -12.17 -8.46
CA VAL A 54 -7.49 -12.01 -8.73
C VAL A 54 -8.01 -13.22 -9.47
N PHE A 55 -9.05 -13.83 -8.96
CA PHE A 55 -9.87 -14.78 -9.68
C PHE A 55 -10.89 -14.04 -10.53
N ARG A 56 -10.95 -14.29 -11.84
CA ARG A 56 -11.90 -13.66 -12.77
C ARG A 56 -12.77 -14.71 -13.42
N TYR A 57 -14.06 -14.38 -13.56
CA TYR A 57 -15.05 -15.21 -14.26
C TYR A 57 -15.94 -14.34 -15.13
N GLN A 58 -16.54 -14.96 -16.14
CA GLN A 58 -17.42 -14.27 -17.09
C GLN A 58 -18.88 -14.66 -16.82
N ILE A 59 -19.74 -13.67 -16.87
CA ILE A 59 -21.19 -13.81 -16.81
C ILE A 59 -21.83 -13.23 -18.07
N ARG A 60 -23.02 -13.69 -18.40
CA ARG A 60 -23.88 -13.04 -19.40
C ARG A 60 -24.98 -12.27 -18.68
N GLU A 61 -25.04 -10.98 -18.91
CA GLU A 61 -26.06 -10.10 -18.37
C GLU A 61 -26.61 -9.23 -19.50
N ASN A 62 -27.91 -9.29 -19.72
CA ASN A 62 -28.59 -8.59 -20.83
C ASN A 62 -27.96 -8.90 -22.21
N GLY A 63 -27.61 -10.14 -22.48
CA GLY A 63 -27.00 -10.59 -23.74
C GLY A 63 -25.51 -10.21 -23.90
N LYS A 64 -24.94 -9.40 -23.00
CA LYS A 64 -23.53 -8.96 -23.04
C LYS A 64 -22.69 -9.79 -22.07
N ARG A 65 -21.44 -10.07 -22.48
CA ARG A 65 -20.44 -10.69 -21.60
C ARG A 65 -19.86 -9.63 -20.67
N LYS A 66 -19.92 -9.90 -19.37
CA LYS A 66 -19.27 -9.09 -18.34
C LYS A 66 -18.27 -9.94 -17.57
N THR A 67 -17.10 -9.39 -17.29
CA THR A 67 -16.09 -10.01 -16.44
C THR A 67 -16.24 -9.49 -15.02
N LYS A 68 -16.45 -10.41 -14.07
CA LYS A 68 -16.40 -10.13 -12.62
C LYS A 68 -15.16 -10.79 -12.02
N GLY A 69 -14.75 -10.35 -10.85
CA GLY A 69 -13.59 -10.94 -10.19
C GLY A 69 -13.59 -10.72 -8.69
N PHE A 70 -12.89 -11.61 -8.00
CA PHE A 70 -12.65 -11.57 -6.58
C PHE A 70 -11.16 -11.55 -6.29
N LEU A 71 -10.75 -10.77 -5.31
CA LEU A 71 -9.40 -10.84 -4.75
C LEU A 71 -9.26 -12.16 -3.98
N ILE A 72 -8.27 -12.98 -4.33
CA ILE A 72 -8.13 -14.34 -3.78
C ILE A 72 -7.96 -14.31 -2.26
N TYR A 73 -7.12 -13.44 -1.74
CA TYR A 73 -6.93 -13.29 -0.29
C TYR A 73 -8.22 -12.95 0.48
N LYS A 74 -9.15 -12.18 -0.15
CA LYS A 74 -10.45 -11.89 0.46
C LYS A 74 -11.34 -13.11 0.49
N LEU A 75 -11.32 -13.92 -0.59
CA LEU A 75 -12.04 -15.19 -0.59
C LEU A 75 -11.52 -16.13 0.50
N VAL A 76 -10.20 -16.28 0.59
CA VAL A 76 -9.59 -17.10 1.67
C VAL A 76 -10.01 -16.60 3.04
N ALA A 77 -9.92 -15.31 3.30
CA ALA A 77 -10.33 -14.74 4.58
C ALA A 77 -11.82 -14.99 4.86
N GLN A 78 -12.68 -14.77 3.86
CA GLN A 78 -14.14 -14.94 4.00
C GLN A 78 -14.55 -16.37 4.31
N TYR A 79 -13.88 -17.34 3.70
CA TYR A 79 -14.26 -18.76 3.83
C TYR A 79 -13.54 -19.48 4.98
N PHE A 80 -12.34 -19.02 5.40
CA PHE A 80 -11.52 -19.78 6.33
C PHE A 80 -11.20 -19.04 7.65
N ILE A 81 -11.39 -17.71 7.71
CA ILE A 81 -11.10 -16.94 8.91
C ILE A 81 -12.39 -16.38 9.50
N PRO A 82 -12.82 -16.82 10.70
CA PRO A 82 -13.97 -16.24 11.37
C PRO A 82 -13.79 -14.74 11.57
N ASN A 83 -14.86 -13.97 11.37
CA ASN A 83 -14.87 -12.53 11.62
C ASN A 83 -16.04 -12.18 12.55
N ASP A 84 -15.76 -12.07 13.82
CA ASP A 84 -16.74 -11.77 14.87
C ASP A 84 -16.98 -10.26 15.04
N ASN A 85 -16.19 -9.43 14.36
CA ASN A 85 -16.31 -7.97 14.45
C ASN A 85 -16.67 -7.36 13.09
N PRO A 86 -17.88 -6.79 12.91
CA PRO A 86 -18.32 -6.18 11.66
C PRO A 86 -17.50 -4.97 11.21
N GLU A 87 -16.76 -4.32 12.11
CA GLU A 87 -15.88 -3.20 11.77
C GLU A 87 -14.60 -3.64 11.03
N ARG A 88 -14.24 -4.92 11.15
CA ARG A 88 -13.09 -5.50 10.46
C ARG A 88 -13.45 -5.86 9.03
N THR A 89 -13.38 -4.89 8.15
CA THR A 89 -13.71 -5.02 6.73
C THR A 89 -12.49 -5.20 5.83
N MET A 90 -11.30 -5.03 6.39
CA MET A 90 -10.02 -5.15 5.66
C MET A 90 -9.34 -6.48 6.00
N VAL A 91 -8.56 -6.98 5.03
CA VAL A 91 -7.72 -8.17 5.25
C VAL A 91 -6.27 -7.77 5.06
N LEU A 92 -5.41 -8.16 6.00
CA LEU A 92 -3.97 -7.89 5.99
C LEU A 92 -3.21 -9.15 5.57
N HIS A 93 -2.13 -8.96 4.82
CA HIS A 93 -1.06 -9.96 4.64
C HIS A 93 0.01 -9.70 5.70
N LEU A 94 0.19 -10.62 6.63
CA LEU A 94 1.05 -10.44 7.79
C LEU A 94 2.54 -10.30 7.43
N ASP A 95 2.97 -10.93 6.36
CA ASP A 95 4.32 -10.85 5.80
C ASP A 95 4.53 -9.68 4.82
N TYR A 96 3.51 -8.85 4.59
CA TYR A 96 3.49 -7.78 3.58
C TYR A 96 3.60 -8.26 2.11
N VAL A 97 3.57 -9.57 1.82
CA VAL A 97 3.63 -10.13 0.47
C VAL A 97 2.22 -10.31 -0.07
N LYS A 98 1.81 -9.44 -0.99
CA LYS A 98 0.45 -9.37 -1.55
C LYS A 98 -0.01 -10.63 -2.28
N THR A 99 0.90 -11.54 -2.61
CA THR A 99 0.63 -12.78 -3.34
C THR A 99 0.61 -14.01 -2.45
N ASN A 100 0.94 -13.86 -1.16
CA ASN A 100 0.89 -14.95 -0.19
C ASN A 100 -0.49 -15.01 0.45
N ASP A 101 -1.43 -15.63 -0.26
CA ASP A 101 -2.83 -15.70 0.12
C ASP A 101 -3.16 -16.90 1.04
N ARG A 102 -2.16 -17.46 1.73
CA ARG A 102 -2.37 -18.57 2.69
C ARG A 102 -3.11 -18.07 3.92
N VAL A 103 -4.02 -18.88 4.45
CA VAL A 103 -4.86 -18.53 5.60
C VAL A 103 -4.06 -18.10 6.82
N GLU A 104 -2.90 -18.76 7.08
CA GLU A 104 -2.02 -18.44 8.21
C GLU A 104 -1.40 -17.04 8.10
N ASN A 105 -1.31 -16.51 6.86
CA ASN A 105 -0.75 -15.19 6.57
C ASN A 105 -1.79 -14.07 6.51
N LEU A 106 -3.07 -14.40 6.71
CA LEU A 106 -4.17 -13.45 6.57
C LEU A 106 -4.83 -13.14 7.91
N ARG A 107 -5.26 -11.90 8.09
CA ARG A 107 -6.00 -11.47 9.28
C ARG A 107 -7.01 -10.38 8.94
N TRP A 108 -8.22 -10.49 9.47
CA TRP A 108 -9.19 -9.41 9.45
C TRP A 108 -8.72 -8.22 10.29
N ALA A 109 -8.98 -7.02 9.80
CA ALA A 109 -8.57 -5.78 10.45
C ALA A 109 -9.56 -4.64 10.18
N THR A 110 -9.59 -3.69 11.10
CA THR A 110 -10.23 -2.40 10.88
C THR A 110 -9.37 -1.51 9.98
N ARG A 111 -9.94 -0.42 9.47
CA ARG A 111 -9.18 0.57 8.70
C ARG A 111 -8.03 1.19 9.50
N ALA A 112 -8.25 1.46 10.78
CA ALA A 112 -7.22 2.02 11.66
C ALA A 112 -6.05 1.03 11.85
N GLU A 113 -6.37 -0.25 12.13
CA GLU A 113 -5.36 -1.31 12.25
C GLU A 113 -4.56 -1.49 10.94
N GLN A 114 -5.23 -1.41 9.78
CA GLN A 114 -4.56 -1.50 8.49
C GLN A 114 -3.54 -0.35 8.30
N VAL A 115 -3.92 0.89 8.60
CA VAL A 115 -3.02 2.05 8.49
C VAL A 115 -1.83 1.90 9.44
N ALA A 116 -2.09 1.52 10.69
CA ALA A 116 -1.04 1.29 11.69
C ALA A 116 -0.09 0.16 11.27
N PHE A 117 -0.63 -0.92 10.71
CA PHE A 117 0.16 -2.05 10.21
C PHE A 117 1.03 -1.63 9.01
N GLN A 118 0.44 -0.94 8.02
CA GLN A 118 1.18 -0.48 6.84
C GLN A 118 2.27 0.53 7.17
N SER A 119 2.12 1.33 8.22
CA SER A 119 3.17 2.26 8.65
C SER A 119 4.45 1.56 9.11
N LYS A 120 4.35 0.31 9.55
CA LYS A 120 5.46 -0.56 9.98
C LYS A 120 6.08 -1.36 8.83
N ASN A 121 5.49 -1.33 7.63
CA ASN A 121 6.00 -2.07 6.47
C ASN A 121 7.41 -1.58 6.10
N PRO A 122 8.44 -2.47 6.08
CA PRO A 122 9.81 -2.09 5.78
C PRO A 122 9.96 -1.36 4.43
N ALA A 123 9.21 -1.78 3.40
CA ALA A 123 9.25 -1.15 2.09
C ALA A 123 8.69 0.29 2.12
N VAL A 124 7.65 0.54 2.92
CA VAL A 124 7.07 1.89 3.11
C VAL A 124 8.05 2.78 3.88
N ILE A 125 8.69 2.25 4.92
CA ILE A 125 9.70 2.97 5.70
C ILE A 125 10.89 3.33 4.81
N ALA A 126 11.43 2.37 4.05
CA ALA A 126 12.53 2.60 3.12
C ALA A 126 12.19 3.64 2.05
N GLY A 127 10.96 3.56 1.49
CA GLY A 127 10.47 4.55 0.53
C GLY A 127 10.40 5.97 1.12
N LYS A 128 9.91 6.12 2.35
CA LYS A 128 9.87 7.42 3.05
C LYS A 128 11.29 7.96 3.28
N LEU A 129 12.22 7.15 3.73
CA LEU A 129 13.61 7.55 3.93
C LEU A 129 14.27 8.00 2.63
N LYS A 130 14.04 7.27 1.53
CA LYS A 130 14.54 7.64 0.20
C LYS A 130 14.01 9.00 -0.27
N ILE A 131 12.71 9.26 -0.06
CA ILE A 131 12.09 10.57 -0.39
C ILE A 131 12.71 11.69 0.44
N ILE A 132 12.92 11.47 1.75
CA ILE A 132 13.58 12.44 2.62
C ILE A 132 15.00 12.74 2.12
N GLU A 133 15.75 11.72 1.72
CA GLU A 133 17.10 11.89 1.18
C GLU A 133 17.14 12.68 -0.14
N ILE A 134 16.22 12.34 -1.06
CA ILE A 134 16.05 13.08 -2.32
C ILE A 134 15.72 14.55 -2.03
N ASN A 135 14.78 14.81 -1.12
CA ASN A 135 14.38 16.17 -0.77
C ASN A 135 15.47 16.97 -0.07
N LYS A 136 16.38 16.29 0.66
CA LYS A 136 17.57 16.96 1.24
C LYS A 136 18.55 17.42 0.18
N LYS A 137 18.66 16.69 -0.95
CA LYS A 137 19.59 17.00 -2.04
C LYS A 137 19.00 17.96 -3.07
N ALA A 138 17.67 18.03 -3.15
CA ALA A 138 16.97 18.87 -4.12
C ALA A 138 16.85 20.32 -3.64
N ASP A 139 16.97 21.25 -4.57
CA ASP A 139 16.60 22.65 -4.33
C ASP A 139 15.09 22.75 -4.07
N GLY A 140 14.70 23.59 -3.12
CA GLY A 140 13.30 23.83 -2.81
C GLY A 140 12.60 24.66 -3.89
N ARG A 141 11.26 24.53 -3.98
CA ARG A 141 10.46 25.30 -4.95
C ARG A 141 10.63 26.83 -4.83
N LYS A 142 10.91 27.35 -3.63
CA LYS A 142 11.03 28.80 -3.36
C LYS A 142 12.45 29.26 -3.11
N LEU A 143 13.34 28.36 -2.69
CA LEU A 143 14.72 28.68 -2.33
C LEU A 143 15.65 27.61 -2.91
N THR A 144 16.74 28.04 -3.51
CA THR A 144 17.85 27.17 -3.89
C THR A 144 18.84 27.03 -2.73
N SER A 145 19.66 25.99 -2.77
CA SER A 145 20.74 25.76 -1.80
C SER A 145 21.69 26.97 -1.71
N THR A 146 22.00 27.60 -2.83
CA THR A 146 22.83 28.82 -2.89
C THR A 146 22.20 29.99 -2.17
N GLN A 147 20.89 30.21 -2.35
CA GLN A 147 20.15 31.25 -1.65
C GLN A 147 20.12 30.99 -0.14
N VAL A 148 19.96 29.75 0.29
CA VAL A 148 19.99 29.37 1.71
C VAL A 148 21.36 29.61 2.33
N ILE A 149 22.44 29.26 1.64
CA ILE A 149 23.83 29.58 2.07
C ILE A 149 23.96 31.09 2.27
N ARG A 150 23.50 31.91 1.34
CA ARG A 150 23.51 33.36 1.43
C ARG A 150 22.71 33.86 2.62
N ILE A 151 21.51 33.36 2.83
CA ILE A 151 20.67 33.69 4.00
C ILE A 151 21.41 33.38 5.31
N LYS A 152 21.95 32.15 5.43
CA LYS A 152 22.68 31.75 6.64
C LYS A 152 23.89 32.62 6.92
N LYS A 153 24.68 32.93 5.88
CA LYS A 153 25.82 33.87 6.00
C LYS A 153 25.38 35.27 6.46
N MET A 154 24.25 35.76 5.94
CA MET A 154 23.70 37.05 6.38
C MET A 154 23.23 37.01 7.84
N LEU A 155 22.65 35.90 8.30
CA LEU A 155 22.18 35.75 9.68
C LEU A 155 23.31 35.56 10.71
N GLN A 156 24.47 35.07 10.27
CA GLN A 156 25.64 34.84 11.15
C GLN A 156 26.54 36.06 11.28
N ARG A 157 26.43 37.09 10.42
CA ARG A 157 27.25 38.27 10.50
C ARG A 157 26.89 39.09 11.74
N PRO A 158 27.81 39.31 12.72
CA PRO A 158 27.53 40.04 13.95
C PRO A 158 27.17 41.50 13.68
N GLU A 159 27.67 42.07 12.59
CA GLU A 159 27.43 43.47 12.19
C GLU A 159 26.14 43.66 11.38
N ASN A 160 25.36 42.60 11.17
CA ASN A 160 24.17 42.69 10.33
C ASN A 160 23.02 43.37 11.09
N LYS A 161 22.88 44.69 10.89
CA LYS A 161 21.76 45.49 11.39
C LYS A 161 20.46 45.31 10.60
N THR A 162 20.47 44.49 9.57
CA THR A 162 19.29 44.28 8.72
C THR A 162 18.20 43.49 9.47
N ARG A 163 17.02 44.10 9.59
CA ARG A 163 15.87 43.44 10.24
C ARG A 163 15.50 42.15 9.52
N LEU A 164 15.18 41.10 10.28
CA LEU A 164 14.78 39.78 9.73
C LEU A 164 13.67 39.89 8.67
N VAL A 165 12.73 40.83 8.84
CA VAL A 165 11.66 41.11 7.88
C VAL A 165 12.22 41.54 6.52
N MET A 166 13.28 42.33 6.49
CA MET A 166 13.88 42.75 5.21
C MET A 166 14.61 41.64 4.50
N ILE A 167 15.29 40.77 5.25
CA ILE A 167 15.91 39.56 4.69
C ILE A 167 14.82 38.63 4.10
N ALA A 168 13.72 38.42 4.83
CA ALA A 168 12.62 37.62 4.38
C ALA A 168 12.01 38.15 3.07
N LYS A 169 11.78 39.48 2.99
CA LYS A 169 11.31 40.16 1.78
C LYS A 169 12.28 39.98 0.59
N GLN A 170 13.59 40.14 0.84
CA GLN A 170 14.62 40.02 -0.19
C GLN A 170 14.61 38.62 -0.89
N PHE A 171 14.31 37.56 -0.14
CA PHE A 171 14.27 36.21 -0.64
C PHE A 171 12.84 35.68 -0.92
N ASN A 172 11.85 36.56 -0.84
CA ASN A 172 10.42 36.24 -1.05
C ASN A 172 9.93 35.05 -0.20
N ILE A 173 10.29 35.06 1.09
CA ILE A 173 9.89 34.06 2.09
C ILE A 173 9.22 34.75 3.29
N SER A 174 8.49 33.97 4.08
CA SER A 174 7.93 34.46 5.34
C SER A 174 9.02 34.56 6.44
N THR A 175 8.79 35.43 7.39
CA THR A 175 9.65 35.52 8.59
C THR A 175 9.70 34.20 9.37
N GLN A 176 8.61 33.47 9.40
CA GLN A 176 8.54 32.14 10.00
C GLN A 176 9.45 31.13 9.28
N GLN A 177 9.49 31.14 7.95
CA GLN A 177 10.40 30.31 7.18
C GLN A 177 11.87 30.70 7.41
N LEU A 178 12.15 32.00 7.51
CA LEU A 178 13.50 32.49 7.84
C LEU A 178 13.93 32.03 9.25
N TYR A 179 13.02 32.04 10.22
CA TYR A 179 13.29 31.55 11.57
C TYR A 179 13.63 30.05 11.55
N ARG A 180 12.85 29.21 10.81
CA ARG A 180 13.13 27.77 10.64
C ARG A 180 14.47 27.47 9.97
N ILE A 181 14.92 28.34 9.05
CA ILE A 181 16.26 28.24 8.44
C ILE A 181 17.33 28.58 9.48
N ARG A 182 17.11 29.62 10.32
CA ARG A 182 18.03 30.03 11.38
C ARG A 182 18.19 28.92 12.43
N THR A 183 17.11 28.30 12.87
CA THR A 183 17.12 27.22 13.88
C THR A 183 17.61 25.88 13.32
N GLY A 184 17.70 25.74 12.00
CA GLY A 184 18.07 24.50 11.36
C GLY A 184 16.91 23.50 11.22
N GLU A 185 15.69 23.85 11.62
CA GLU A 185 14.47 23.04 11.40
C GLU A 185 14.27 22.77 9.89
N ASN A 186 14.46 23.82 9.07
CA ASN A 186 14.54 23.70 7.63
C ASN A 186 15.97 23.94 7.16
N TRP A 187 16.42 23.16 6.18
CA TRP A 187 17.77 23.32 5.60
C TRP A 187 18.92 23.12 6.60
N GLY A 188 18.69 22.35 7.67
CA GLY A 188 19.70 22.05 8.68
C GLY A 188 20.93 21.30 8.16
N HIS A 189 20.79 20.62 7.02
CA HIS A 189 21.90 19.92 6.35
C HIS A 189 22.91 20.85 5.67
N ILE A 190 22.52 22.09 5.37
CA ILE A 190 23.43 23.12 4.84
C ILE A 190 24.14 23.80 6.01
N LYS A 191 25.43 23.50 6.17
CA LYS A 191 26.30 24.17 7.14
C LYS A 191 27.05 25.32 6.45
N VAL A 192 27.27 26.43 7.14
CA VAL A 192 27.94 27.66 6.64
C VAL A 192 28.91 28.13 7.69
#